data_e6cabf84c8afde47b696fb3bf7f9e449
#
_entry.id   e6cabf84c8afde47b696fb3bf7f9e449
#
_cell.length_a   1.000
_cell.length_b   1.000
_cell.length_c   1.000
_cell.angle_alpha   90.00
_cell.angle_beta   90.00
_cell.angle_gamma   90.00
#
_symmetry.space_group_name_H-M   'P 1'
#
loop_
_entity.id
_entity.type
_entity.pdbx_description
1 polymer ?
#
loop_
_entity_poly.entity_id
_entity_poly.type
_entity_poly.pdbx_seq_one_letter_code
_entity_poly.pdbx_strand_id
1 'polypeptide(L)'
;MKSIIAALSASALSLFLCCCSNVVEATEPSAIAPLQPMFARPFICTGEWDTRNPWAQTIYLVRDGQVSWRYSIPLYTCPFSIQEFSDVAMLPNGNVVFACMNGAGIITPEKNLIWQFRCPPETETHSCQPVGKDLVLLALNGKVGKVLLINTVSNEILKEVVIPTTGTYAHYQFRHVRMTPGGKTFMVGLLTEKKVIELDFDGKEVWSYPASSAWSVVRLLNGNTLISGDSEGYTREVNLKGETVWEFTQRDTSIKLHNTQTASRLANGNTVITNWVAGIKNTEEWKTSVQAFEVTPDKRVVWTLSSWDKPDLGPCTSFQFIDTIDKSEGPDFQR
;
A
#
# COMPACT_ATOMS: atom_id res chain seq x y z
N MET A 1 91.22 27.69 47.30
CA MET A 1 90.80 27.97 48.68
C MET A 1 89.27 27.96 48.74
N LYS A 2 88.80 27.17 49.65
CA LYS A 2 87.42 27.08 50.20
C LYS A 2 86.26 26.84 49.32
N SER A 3 85.78 25.59 49.46
CA SER A 3 84.47 24.97 49.24
C SER A 3 83.30 25.79 49.77
N ILE A 4 82.17 25.78 49.13
CA ILE A 4 80.86 25.76 49.78
C ILE A 4 79.93 24.87 48.92
N ILE A 5 79.47 23.79 49.52
CA ILE A 5 78.45 22.85 49.04
C ILE A 5 77.11 23.53 49.30
N ALA A 6 76.26 23.55 48.28
CA ALA A 6 74.84 23.83 48.46
C ALA A 6 74.01 22.69 47.88
N ALA A 7 73.21 22.03 48.74
CA ALA A 7 72.34 20.96 48.46
C ALA A 7 71.09 21.45 47.72
N LEU A 8 70.75 20.81 46.60
CA LEU A 8 69.48 21.03 45.90
C LEU A 8 68.54 19.85 46.21
N SER A 9 67.49 20.13 46.90
CA SER A 9 66.36 19.25 47.15
C SER A 9 65.54 19.03 45.85
N ALA A 10 65.44 17.86 45.43
CA ALA A 10 64.57 17.47 44.31
C ALA A 10 63.10 17.29 44.81
N SER A 11 62.21 18.19 44.38
CA SER A 11 60.76 17.99 44.53
C SER A 11 60.24 17.19 43.34
N ALA A 12 59.85 15.98 43.58
CA ALA A 12 59.18 15.15 42.61
C ALA A 12 57.72 15.64 42.45
N LEU A 13 57.40 16.18 41.28
CA LEU A 13 56.02 16.54 40.88
C LEU A 13 55.39 15.28 40.25
N SER A 14 54.52 14.58 40.99
CA SER A 14 53.72 13.46 40.47
C SER A 14 52.56 14.04 39.64
N LEU A 15 52.67 13.90 38.31
CA LEU A 15 51.53 14.09 37.42
C LEU A 15 50.57 12.90 37.55
N PHE A 16 49.44 13.11 38.18
CA PHE A 16 48.28 12.21 38.07
C PHE A 16 47.67 12.39 36.70
N LEU A 17 47.91 11.48 35.76
CA LEU A 17 47.08 11.32 34.56
C LEU A 17 45.74 10.70 34.98
N CYS A 18 44.68 11.53 35.04
CA CYS A 18 43.33 11.08 35.18
C CYS A 18 42.85 10.54 33.81
N CYS A 19 42.99 9.22 33.58
CA CYS A 19 42.35 8.55 32.48
C CYS A 19 40.83 8.50 32.78
N CYS A 20 40.08 9.46 32.26
CA CYS A 20 38.65 9.35 32.16
C CYS A 20 38.36 8.30 31.07
N SER A 21 38.21 7.05 31.46
CA SER A 21 37.60 6.02 30.65
C SER A 21 36.11 6.36 30.51
N ASN A 22 35.71 6.92 29.37
CA ASN A 22 34.33 6.98 28.99
C ASN A 22 33.84 5.52 28.83
N VAL A 23 33.25 4.99 29.88
CA VAL A 23 32.43 3.79 29.79
C VAL A 23 31.20 4.20 28.97
N VAL A 24 31.22 3.87 27.67
CA VAL A 24 29.99 3.87 26.86
C VAL A 24 29.14 2.75 27.45
N GLU A 25 28.18 3.13 28.28
CA GLU A 25 27.12 2.21 28.69
C GLU A 25 26.52 1.65 27.42
N ALA A 26 26.71 0.37 27.17
CA ALA A 26 26.02 -0.36 26.12
C ALA A 26 24.52 -0.24 26.47
N THR A 27 23.80 0.56 25.72
CA THR A 27 22.33 0.59 25.80
C THR A 27 21.86 -0.84 25.51
N GLU A 28 21.25 -1.47 26.52
CA GLU A 28 20.56 -2.74 26.35
C GLU A 28 19.69 -2.65 25.09
N PRO A 29 19.65 -3.68 24.21
CA PRO A 29 18.80 -3.66 23.05
C PRO A 29 17.38 -3.44 23.54
N SER A 30 16.77 -2.34 23.13
CA SER A 30 15.39 -1.98 23.44
C SER A 30 14.51 -3.23 23.23
N ALA A 31 13.82 -3.66 24.29
CA ALA A 31 12.94 -4.82 24.23
C ALA A 31 12.03 -4.67 23.01
N ILE A 32 12.04 -5.69 22.11
CA ILE A 32 11.21 -5.71 20.90
C ILE A 32 9.78 -5.52 21.38
N ALA A 33 9.15 -4.40 21.00
CA ALA A 33 7.77 -4.15 21.36
C ALA A 33 6.90 -5.31 20.84
N PRO A 34 6.01 -5.87 21.66
CA PRO A 34 5.16 -6.97 21.22
C PRO A 34 4.27 -6.54 20.06
N LEU A 35 3.93 -7.50 19.17
CA LEU A 35 2.96 -7.26 18.10
C LEU A 35 1.65 -6.72 18.68
N GLN A 36 1.09 -5.72 18.01
CA GLN A 36 -0.25 -5.24 18.36
C GLN A 36 -1.28 -6.35 18.10
N PRO A 37 -2.35 -6.45 18.91
CA PRO A 37 -3.42 -7.40 18.66
C PRO A 37 -4.00 -7.22 17.25
N MET A 38 -4.32 -8.32 16.57
CA MET A 38 -4.81 -8.34 15.18
C MET A 38 -5.97 -7.37 14.94
N PHE A 39 -6.90 -7.27 15.89
CA PHE A 39 -8.09 -6.44 15.80
C PHE A 39 -8.05 -5.20 16.69
N ALA A 40 -6.86 -4.71 17.04
CA ALA A 40 -6.70 -3.50 17.86
C ALA A 40 -7.24 -2.23 17.19
N ARG A 41 -7.29 -2.24 15.87
CA ARG A 41 -7.74 -1.09 15.04
C ARG A 41 -8.82 -1.54 14.07
N PRO A 42 -9.86 -0.71 13.82
CA PRO A 42 -10.85 -1.00 12.81
C PRO A 42 -10.25 -0.82 11.39
N PHE A 43 -10.70 -1.67 10.46
CA PHE A 43 -10.23 -1.62 9.07
C PHE A 43 -11.30 -2.09 8.09
N ILE A 44 -11.11 -1.71 6.82
CA ILE A 44 -11.80 -2.26 5.67
C ILE A 44 -10.80 -2.98 4.76
N CYS A 45 -11.18 -4.14 4.24
CA CYS A 45 -10.33 -4.92 3.34
C CYS A 45 -11.14 -5.68 2.31
N THR A 46 -10.47 -6.06 1.23
CA THR A 46 -10.99 -6.97 0.21
C THR A 46 -9.83 -7.63 -0.54
N GLY A 47 -10.11 -8.69 -1.27
CA GLY A 47 -9.11 -9.36 -2.09
C GLY A 47 -9.67 -9.96 -3.36
N GLU A 48 -8.75 -10.21 -4.27
CA GLU A 48 -9.01 -10.81 -5.57
C GLU A 48 -9.00 -12.33 -5.47
N TRP A 49 -9.80 -12.98 -6.32
CA TRP A 49 -9.69 -14.39 -6.68
C TRP A 49 -9.86 -15.36 -5.51
N ASP A 50 -10.81 -15.13 -4.58
CA ASP A 50 -11.14 -16.16 -3.59
C ASP A 50 -11.92 -17.31 -4.21
N THR A 51 -11.18 -18.28 -4.75
CA THR A 51 -11.75 -19.48 -5.39
C THR A 51 -12.37 -20.47 -4.41
N ARG A 52 -12.15 -20.30 -3.09
CA ARG A 52 -12.81 -21.09 -2.04
C ARG A 52 -14.29 -20.73 -1.94
N ASN A 53 -14.62 -19.47 -2.29
CA ASN A 53 -16.00 -18.98 -2.26
C ASN A 53 -16.34 -18.22 -3.54
N PRO A 54 -16.54 -18.92 -4.68
CA PRO A 54 -16.78 -18.28 -5.97
C PRO A 54 -18.11 -17.52 -6.03
N TRP A 55 -19.00 -17.70 -5.05
CA TRP A 55 -20.31 -17.02 -5.01
C TRP A 55 -20.26 -15.69 -4.25
N ALA A 56 -19.18 -15.40 -3.51
CA ALA A 56 -19.12 -14.23 -2.65
C ALA A 56 -17.69 -13.69 -2.51
N GLN A 57 -17.22 -12.95 -3.50
CA GLN A 57 -16.07 -12.06 -3.33
C GLN A 57 -16.53 -10.90 -2.45
N THR A 58 -15.84 -10.62 -1.36
CA THR A 58 -16.41 -9.79 -0.30
C THR A 58 -15.51 -8.66 0.13
N ILE A 59 -16.10 -7.48 0.28
CA ILE A 59 -15.53 -6.37 1.05
C ILE A 59 -15.97 -6.54 2.50
N TYR A 60 -15.02 -6.51 3.42
CA TYR A 60 -15.25 -6.64 4.86
C TYR A 60 -14.89 -5.35 5.59
N LEU A 61 -15.79 -4.87 6.44
CA LEU A 61 -15.53 -3.86 7.45
C LEU A 61 -15.46 -4.54 8.80
N VAL A 62 -14.30 -4.46 9.45
CA VAL A 62 -14.03 -5.10 10.74
C VAL A 62 -13.89 -4.03 11.83
N ARG A 63 -14.62 -4.20 12.93
CA ARG A 63 -14.54 -3.39 14.15
C ARG A 63 -14.61 -4.31 15.34
N ASP A 64 -13.80 -4.07 16.36
CA ASP A 64 -13.77 -4.83 17.60
C ASP A 64 -13.69 -6.36 17.37
N GLY A 65 -12.92 -6.78 16.37
CA GLY A 65 -12.76 -8.19 16.01
C GLY A 65 -13.95 -8.84 15.32
N GLN A 66 -14.97 -8.07 14.97
CA GLN A 66 -16.18 -8.57 14.33
C GLN A 66 -16.36 -7.95 12.94
N VAL A 67 -16.91 -8.72 11.99
CA VAL A 67 -17.37 -8.18 10.71
C VAL A 67 -18.64 -7.37 10.97
N SER A 68 -18.50 -6.04 11.05
CA SER A 68 -19.61 -5.12 11.30
C SER A 68 -20.41 -4.78 10.05
N TRP A 69 -19.79 -4.92 8.87
CA TRP A 69 -20.44 -4.73 7.57
C TRP A 69 -19.72 -5.55 6.49
N ARG A 70 -20.45 -5.97 5.49
CA ARG A 70 -19.91 -6.66 4.31
C ARG A 70 -20.74 -6.39 3.08
N TYR A 71 -20.08 -6.42 1.92
CA TYR A 71 -20.73 -6.38 0.61
C TYR A 71 -20.10 -7.41 -0.31
N SER A 72 -20.89 -8.22 -1.00
CA SER A 72 -20.39 -9.35 -1.81
C SER A 72 -20.93 -9.31 -3.22
N ILE A 73 -20.08 -9.73 -4.17
CA ILE A 73 -20.40 -10.00 -5.56
C ILE A 73 -19.95 -11.43 -5.90
N PRO A 74 -20.56 -12.13 -6.87
CA PRO A 74 -20.05 -13.42 -7.31
C PRO A 74 -18.74 -13.24 -8.09
N LEU A 75 -17.83 -14.23 -8.03
CA LEU A 75 -16.60 -14.23 -8.83
C LEU A 75 -16.89 -14.33 -10.32
N TYR A 76 -17.92 -15.13 -10.67
CA TYR A 76 -18.32 -15.33 -12.06
C TYR A 76 -19.71 -14.78 -12.32
N THR A 77 -19.86 -14.02 -13.40
CA THR A 77 -21.15 -13.57 -13.92
C THR A 77 -21.53 -14.33 -15.17
N CYS A 78 -22.84 -14.38 -15.50
CA CYS A 78 -23.30 -14.89 -16.76
C CYS A 78 -23.07 -13.84 -17.88
N PRO A 79 -22.45 -14.18 -19.04
CA PRO A 79 -22.06 -15.51 -19.51
C PRO A 79 -20.58 -15.91 -19.25
N PHE A 80 -19.97 -15.71 -18.15
CA PHE A 80 -18.58 -16.06 -17.78
C PHE A 80 -17.60 -14.89 -17.75
N SER A 81 -18.03 -13.75 -17.28
CA SER A 81 -17.11 -12.65 -16.91
C SER A 81 -16.66 -12.82 -15.47
N ILE A 82 -15.36 -12.63 -15.22
CA ILE A 82 -14.80 -12.61 -13.88
C ILE A 82 -15.06 -11.22 -13.29
N GLN A 83 -15.41 -11.18 -12.01
CA GLN A 83 -15.44 -9.94 -11.23
C GLN A 83 -14.92 -10.21 -9.83
N GLU A 84 -13.87 -9.52 -9.48
CA GLU A 84 -13.20 -9.59 -8.18
C GLU A 84 -12.91 -8.17 -7.71
N PHE A 85 -12.92 -7.95 -6.40
CA PHE A 85 -12.60 -6.64 -5.87
C PHE A 85 -11.09 -6.42 -5.83
N SER A 86 -10.63 -5.38 -6.51
CA SER A 86 -9.21 -5.03 -6.57
C SER A 86 -8.86 -3.79 -5.74
N ASP A 87 -9.83 -2.92 -5.50
CA ASP A 87 -9.61 -1.68 -4.73
C ASP A 87 -10.81 -1.35 -3.86
N VAL A 88 -10.56 -0.83 -2.65
CA VAL A 88 -11.60 -0.41 -1.71
C VAL A 88 -11.12 0.79 -0.90
N ALA A 89 -11.99 1.78 -0.74
CA ALA A 89 -11.81 2.91 0.17
C ALA A 89 -13.10 3.22 0.90
N MET A 90 -13.02 3.47 2.20
CA MET A 90 -14.13 4.00 2.98
C MET A 90 -13.98 5.51 3.09
N LEU A 91 -15.05 6.23 2.81
CA LEU A 91 -15.14 7.69 2.90
C LEU A 91 -15.54 8.13 4.32
N PRO A 92 -15.29 9.40 4.71
CA PRO A 92 -15.67 9.92 6.03
C PRO A 92 -17.17 9.81 6.35
N ASN A 93 -18.02 9.87 5.34
CA ASN A 93 -19.47 9.71 5.49
C ASN A 93 -19.92 8.24 5.62
N GLY A 94 -18.97 7.30 5.62
CA GLY A 94 -19.23 5.86 5.72
C GLY A 94 -19.54 5.18 4.40
N ASN A 95 -19.61 5.89 3.29
CA ASN A 95 -19.74 5.27 1.97
C ASN A 95 -18.46 4.52 1.60
N VAL A 96 -18.59 3.48 0.80
CA VAL A 96 -17.47 2.66 0.33
C VAL A 96 -17.33 2.82 -1.18
N VAL A 97 -16.16 3.26 -1.62
CA VAL A 97 -15.73 3.27 -3.03
C VAL A 97 -15.01 1.97 -3.31
N PHE A 98 -15.31 1.32 -4.44
CA PHE A 98 -14.65 0.07 -4.84
C PHE A 98 -14.38 0.01 -6.33
N ALA A 99 -13.40 -0.80 -6.73
CA ALA A 99 -13.23 -1.29 -8.09
C ALA A 99 -13.35 -2.81 -8.11
N CYS A 100 -13.99 -3.33 -9.14
CA CYS A 100 -13.96 -4.74 -9.52
C CYS A 100 -13.75 -4.84 -11.03
N MET A 101 -13.30 -5.99 -11.55
CA MET A 101 -12.93 -6.11 -12.96
C MET A 101 -13.95 -5.54 -13.94
N ASN A 102 -15.25 -5.67 -13.66
CA ASN A 102 -16.33 -5.21 -14.54
C ASN A 102 -16.74 -3.75 -14.31
N GLY A 103 -16.12 -3.03 -13.38
CA GLY A 103 -16.45 -1.65 -13.10
C GLY A 103 -16.07 -1.17 -11.70
N ALA A 104 -16.63 -0.01 -11.35
CA ALA A 104 -16.43 0.62 -10.04
C ALA A 104 -17.75 1.13 -9.50
N GLY A 105 -17.83 1.38 -8.20
CA GLY A 105 -19.05 1.90 -7.59
C GLY A 105 -18.82 2.58 -6.25
N ILE A 106 -19.87 3.29 -5.81
CA ILE A 106 -19.98 3.84 -4.47
C ILE A 106 -21.24 3.27 -3.81
N ILE A 107 -21.06 2.67 -2.63
CA ILE A 107 -22.12 2.03 -1.86
C ILE A 107 -22.30 2.74 -0.53
N THR A 108 -23.55 2.96 -0.11
CA THR A 108 -23.82 3.48 1.24
C THR A 108 -23.67 2.38 2.32
N PRO A 109 -23.62 2.76 3.61
CA PRO A 109 -23.64 1.78 4.71
C PRO A 109 -24.85 0.83 4.64
N GLU A 110 -26.01 1.29 4.10
CA GLU A 110 -27.24 0.50 3.89
C GLU A 110 -27.17 -0.39 2.64
N LYS A 111 -26.02 -0.40 1.94
CA LYS A 111 -25.75 -1.17 0.70
C LYS A 111 -26.54 -0.68 -0.53
N ASN A 112 -26.91 0.58 -0.56
CA ASN A 112 -27.45 1.20 -1.76
C ASN A 112 -26.32 1.63 -2.67
N LEU A 113 -26.32 1.15 -3.92
CA LEU A 113 -25.38 1.59 -4.95
C LEU A 113 -25.83 2.97 -5.44
N ILE A 114 -25.07 4.02 -5.09
CA ILE A 114 -25.41 5.42 -5.40
C ILE A 114 -24.66 5.96 -6.61
N TRP A 115 -23.58 5.30 -7.01
CA TRP A 115 -22.87 5.56 -8.25
C TRP A 115 -22.28 4.27 -8.79
N GLN A 116 -22.24 4.13 -10.12
CA GLN A 116 -21.65 2.97 -10.79
C GLN A 116 -21.03 3.38 -12.13
N PHE A 117 -19.80 2.92 -12.35
CA PHE A 117 -19.17 2.86 -13.67
C PHE A 117 -19.14 1.40 -14.13
N ARG A 118 -19.58 1.12 -15.36
CA ARG A 118 -19.47 -0.20 -15.98
C ARG A 118 -18.40 -0.16 -17.06
N CYS A 119 -17.46 -1.08 -17.00
CA CYS A 119 -16.44 -1.22 -18.02
C CYS A 119 -17.08 -1.52 -19.39
N PRO A 120 -16.70 -0.80 -20.46
CA PRO A 120 -17.04 -1.18 -21.83
C PRO A 120 -16.57 -2.61 -22.15
N PRO A 121 -17.15 -3.27 -23.15
CA PRO A 121 -16.66 -4.58 -23.60
C PRO A 121 -15.15 -4.59 -23.88
N GLU A 122 -14.49 -5.71 -23.55
CA GLU A 122 -13.03 -5.89 -23.71
C GLU A 122 -12.18 -4.94 -22.86
N THR A 123 -12.75 -4.33 -21.81
CA THR A 123 -12.03 -3.50 -20.83
C THR A 123 -12.29 -4.01 -19.42
N GLU A 124 -11.37 -3.68 -18.52
CA GLU A 124 -11.48 -3.99 -17.10
C GLU A 124 -10.91 -2.85 -16.24
N THR A 125 -11.26 -2.81 -14.96
CA THR A 125 -10.67 -1.87 -14.01
C THR A 125 -10.24 -2.56 -12.73
N HIS A 126 -9.13 -2.09 -12.16
CA HIS A 126 -8.57 -2.58 -10.91
C HIS A 126 -8.33 -1.47 -9.89
N SER A 127 -8.70 -0.24 -10.22
CA SER A 127 -8.44 0.91 -9.35
C SER A 127 -9.51 1.97 -9.49
N CYS A 128 -10.04 2.41 -8.35
CA CYS A 128 -10.96 3.53 -8.25
C CYS A 128 -10.64 4.33 -6.99
N GLN A 129 -9.86 5.40 -7.15
CA GLN A 129 -9.48 6.28 -6.05
C GLN A 129 -10.51 7.42 -5.89
N PRO A 130 -11.09 7.63 -4.69
CA PRO A 130 -11.86 8.84 -4.43
C PRO A 130 -10.94 10.07 -4.44
N VAL A 131 -11.41 11.17 -5.04
CA VAL A 131 -10.68 12.43 -5.15
C VAL A 131 -11.61 13.57 -4.73
N GLY A 132 -11.33 14.17 -3.58
CA GLY A 132 -12.26 15.13 -2.99
C GLY A 132 -13.63 14.49 -2.71
N LYS A 133 -14.67 15.28 -2.81
CA LYS A 133 -16.02 14.86 -2.41
C LYS A 133 -16.75 14.07 -3.50
N ASP A 134 -16.64 14.50 -4.75
CA ASP A 134 -17.54 14.08 -5.83
C ASP A 134 -16.78 13.53 -7.06
N LEU A 135 -15.47 13.28 -6.94
CA LEU A 135 -14.66 12.76 -8.04
C LEU A 135 -14.08 11.39 -7.72
N VAL A 136 -13.82 10.62 -8.78
CA VAL A 136 -13.00 9.41 -8.73
C VAL A 136 -11.98 9.42 -9.84
N LEU A 137 -10.77 8.92 -9.55
CA LEU A 137 -9.75 8.59 -10.52
C LEU A 137 -9.81 7.08 -10.77
N LEU A 138 -10.09 6.67 -12.00
CA LEU A 138 -10.35 5.29 -12.38
C LEU A 138 -9.35 4.84 -13.45
N ALA A 139 -8.75 3.68 -13.24
CA ALA A 139 -7.96 2.99 -14.26
C ALA A 139 -8.87 2.19 -15.18
N LEU A 140 -8.66 2.24 -16.48
CA LEU A 140 -9.41 1.44 -17.47
C LEU A 140 -8.41 0.75 -18.39
N ASN A 141 -8.23 -0.54 -18.17
CA ASN A 141 -7.40 -1.43 -18.97
C ASN A 141 -8.18 -1.89 -20.21
N GLY A 142 -7.54 -2.04 -21.35
CA GLY A 142 -8.17 -2.47 -22.59
C GLY A 142 -7.25 -2.33 -23.80
N LYS A 143 -7.78 -2.46 -25.00
CA LYS A 143 -7.00 -2.25 -26.25
C LYS A 143 -6.26 -0.90 -26.26
N VAL A 144 -6.85 0.10 -25.62
CA VAL A 144 -6.23 1.39 -25.28
C VAL A 144 -6.43 1.60 -23.79
N GLY A 145 -5.35 1.46 -23.02
CA GLY A 145 -5.38 1.74 -21.59
C GLY A 145 -5.60 3.23 -21.31
N LYS A 146 -6.42 3.54 -20.32
CA LYS A 146 -6.80 4.92 -20.01
C LYS A 146 -6.87 5.15 -18.49
N VAL A 147 -6.72 6.42 -18.11
CA VAL A 147 -7.11 6.91 -16.80
C VAL A 147 -8.23 7.94 -16.99
N LEU A 148 -9.27 7.80 -16.21
CA LEU A 148 -10.46 8.64 -16.25
C LEU A 148 -10.61 9.41 -14.93
N LEU A 149 -10.83 10.72 -15.00
CA LEU A 149 -11.30 11.49 -13.85
C LEU A 149 -12.80 11.75 -14.07
N ILE A 150 -13.61 11.18 -13.18
CA ILE A 150 -15.07 11.14 -13.35
C ILE A 150 -15.74 11.90 -12.19
N ASN A 151 -16.72 12.74 -12.52
CA ASN A 151 -17.63 13.32 -11.53
C ASN A 151 -18.74 12.30 -11.22
N THR A 152 -18.84 11.85 -9.99
CA THR A 152 -19.77 10.79 -9.56
C THR A 152 -21.22 11.29 -9.41
N VAL A 153 -21.45 12.61 -9.40
CA VAL A 153 -22.80 13.21 -9.33
C VAL A 153 -23.38 13.38 -10.72
N SER A 154 -22.59 13.96 -11.66
CA SER A 154 -23.05 14.20 -13.05
C SER A 154 -22.78 13.01 -13.99
N ASN A 155 -21.95 12.04 -13.62
CA ASN A 155 -21.41 10.99 -14.48
C ASN A 155 -20.52 11.52 -15.63
N GLU A 156 -20.08 12.75 -15.57
CA GLU A 156 -19.23 13.36 -16.58
C GLU A 156 -17.80 12.90 -16.44
N ILE A 157 -17.17 12.49 -17.55
CA ILE A 157 -15.72 12.26 -17.64
C ILE A 157 -15.05 13.62 -17.85
N LEU A 158 -14.46 14.15 -16.78
CA LEU A 158 -13.79 15.46 -16.80
C LEU A 158 -12.43 15.43 -17.49
N LYS A 159 -11.74 14.29 -17.36
CA LYS A 159 -10.44 14.04 -18.01
C LYS A 159 -10.36 12.58 -18.45
N GLU A 160 -9.79 12.38 -19.62
CA GLU A 160 -9.41 11.08 -20.15
C GLU A 160 -7.96 11.16 -20.61
N VAL A 161 -7.09 10.31 -20.08
CA VAL A 161 -5.66 10.26 -20.43
C VAL A 161 -5.32 8.87 -20.92
N VAL A 162 -4.77 8.78 -22.13
CA VAL A 162 -4.28 7.51 -22.70
C VAL A 162 -2.96 7.14 -22.02
N ILE A 163 -2.87 5.88 -21.55
CA ILE A 163 -1.67 5.36 -20.93
C ILE A 163 -0.77 4.73 -21.98
N PRO A 164 0.52 5.10 -22.02
CA PRO A 164 1.47 4.59 -23.01
C PRO A 164 1.92 3.16 -22.67
N THR A 165 1.01 2.18 -22.84
CA THR A 165 1.29 0.76 -22.65
C THR A 165 1.32 0.02 -23.98
N THR A 166 2.25 -0.94 -24.11
CA THR A 166 2.37 -1.86 -25.24
C THR A 166 1.66 -3.20 -24.96
N GLY A 167 1.17 -3.38 -23.74
CA GLY A 167 0.47 -4.58 -23.32
C GLY A 167 -0.82 -4.78 -24.12
N THR A 168 -0.93 -5.90 -24.84
CA THR A 168 -2.10 -6.23 -25.67
C THR A 168 -3.19 -6.96 -24.88
N TYR A 169 -2.85 -7.54 -23.74
CA TYR A 169 -3.76 -8.19 -22.82
C TYR A 169 -4.11 -7.27 -21.66
N ALA A 170 -5.35 -6.84 -21.58
CA ALA A 170 -5.82 -5.85 -20.62
C ALA A 170 -5.36 -6.14 -19.18
N HIS A 171 -5.48 -7.40 -18.76
CA HIS A 171 -5.16 -7.83 -17.39
C HIS A 171 -3.69 -7.60 -16.99
N TYR A 172 -2.74 -7.51 -17.93
CA TYR A 172 -1.31 -7.31 -17.65
C TYR A 172 -0.79 -5.90 -18.00
N GLN A 173 -1.67 -4.92 -18.20
CA GLN A 173 -1.24 -3.56 -18.51
C GLN A 173 -0.80 -2.81 -17.25
N PHE A 174 -1.72 -2.52 -16.36
CA PHE A 174 -1.47 -1.80 -15.09
C PHE A 174 -2.56 -2.16 -14.08
N ARG A 175 -2.32 -1.82 -12.81
CA ARG A 175 -3.26 -2.09 -11.73
C ARG A 175 -3.73 -0.81 -11.08
N HIS A 176 -3.05 -0.37 -10.03
CA HIS A 176 -3.47 0.80 -9.29
C HIS A 176 -2.96 2.09 -9.91
N VAL A 177 -3.86 3.06 -9.97
CA VAL A 177 -3.57 4.44 -10.37
C VAL A 177 -3.86 5.33 -9.17
N ARG A 178 -2.94 6.24 -8.85
CA ARG A 178 -3.09 7.15 -7.70
C ARG A 178 -2.72 8.56 -8.09
N MET A 179 -3.61 9.50 -7.77
CA MET A 179 -3.34 10.93 -7.91
C MET A 179 -2.19 11.34 -6.97
N THR A 180 -1.31 12.19 -7.46
CA THR A 180 -0.23 12.73 -6.63
C THR A 180 -0.74 13.85 -5.72
N PRO A 181 -0.05 14.13 -4.59
CA PRO A 181 -0.35 15.30 -3.77
C PRO A 181 -0.45 16.58 -4.60
N GLY A 182 -1.48 17.38 -4.32
CA GLY A 182 -1.77 18.60 -5.10
C GLY A 182 -2.61 18.37 -6.37
N GLY A 183 -2.92 17.13 -6.76
CA GLY A 183 -3.94 16.81 -7.77
C GLY A 183 -3.62 17.19 -9.22
N LYS A 184 -2.34 17.41 -9.55
CA LYS A 184 -1.94 17.85 -10.91
C LYS A 184 -1.47 16.70 -11.81
N THR A 185 -1.05 15.60 -11.21
CA THR A 185 -0.48 14.43 -11.89
C THR A 185 -1.00 13.16 -11.22
N PHE A 186 -0.72 12.01 -11.83
CA PHE A 186 -1.05 10.72 -11.25
C PHE A 186 0.03 9.68 -11.58
N MET A 187 0.15 8.67 -10.71
CA MET A 187 1.11 7.59 -10.81
C MET A 187 0.47 6.34 -11.40
N VAL A 188 1.21 5.63 -12.26
CA VAL A 188 0.79 4.35 -12.86
C VAL A 188 1.94 3.36 -12.81
N GLY A 189 1.68 2.15 -12.32
CA GLY A 189 2.61 1.01 -12.42
C GLY A 189 2.34 0.23 -13.69
N LEU A 190 3.24 0.28 -14.68
CA LEU A 190 3.13 -0.42 -15.95
C LEU A 190 3.78 -1.81 -15.84
N LEU A 191 2.95 -2.85 -15.81
CA LEU A 191 3.40 -4.25 -15.62
C LEU A 191 4.20 -4.76 -16.82
N THR A 192 3.68 -4.53 -18.03
CA THR A 192 4.33 -4.99 -19.28
C THR A 192 5.66 -4.28 -19.51
N GLU A 193 5.71 -2.98 -19.30
CA GLU A 193 6.89 -2.14 -19.50
C GLU A 193 7.88 -2.22 -18.32
N LYS A 194 7.51 -2.85 -17.23
CA LYS A 194 8.31 -2.99 -16.00
C LYS A 194 8.82 -1.66 -15.47
N LYS A 195 7.94 -0.66 -15.43
CA LYS A 195 8.26 0.68 -14.92
C LYS A 195 7.05 1.30 -14.24
N VAL A 196 7.31 2.24 -13.37
CA VAL A 196 6.30 3.20 -12.88
C VAL A 196 6.50 4.52 -13.59
N ILE A 197 5.40 5.22 -13.88
CA ILE A 197 5.41 6.53 -14.51
C ILE A 197 4.52 7.50 -13.74
N GLU A 198 4.84 8.76 -13.83
CA GLU A 198 3.99 9.87 -13.44
C GLU A 198 3.59 10.64 -14.69
N LEU A 199 2.28 10.81 -14.89
CA LEU A 199 1.71 11.56 -16.01
C LEU A 199 0.96 12.78 -15.50
N ASP A 200 0.99 13.87 -16.27
CA ASP A 200 0.02 14.94 -16.12
C ASP A 200 -1.30 14.62 -16.85
N PHE A 201 -2.31 15.46 -16.67
CA PHE A 201 -3.62 15.27 -17.31
C PHE A 201 -3.67 15.63 -18.80
N ASP A 202 -2.55 16.01 -19.39
CA ASP A 202 -2.36 16.14 -20.83
C ASP A 202 -1.63 14.92 -21.42
N GLY A 203 -1.29 13.92 -20.57
CA GLY A 203 -0.65 12.67 -20.95
C GLY A 203 0.87 12.74 -21.07
N LYS A 204 1.48 13.83 -20.61
CA LYS A 204 2.94 13.99 -20.63
C LYS A 204 3.58 13.24 -19.45
N GLU A 205 4.56 12.38 -19.73
CA GLU A 205 5.40 11.76 -18.70
C GLU A 205 6.31 12.83 -18.07
N VAL A 206 6.17 13.02 -16.74
CA VAL A 206 6.96 13.99 -15.98
C VAL A 206 8.01 13.33 -15.09
N TRP A 207 7.86 12.04 -14.82
CA TRP A 207 8.81 11.23 -14.08
C TRP A 207 8.59 9.74 -14.39
N SER A 208 9.66 8.94 -14.30
CA SER A 208 9.57 7.47 -14.39
C SER A 208 10.69 6.78 -13.62
N TYR A 209 10.45 5.50 -13.27
CA TYR A 209 11.39 4.66 -12.57
C TYR A 209 11.24 3.19 -13.02
N PRO A 210 12.32 2.45 -13.31
CA PRO A 210 12.25 1.03 -13.63
C PRO A 210 11.80 0.22 -12.39
N ALA A 211 10.69 -0.51 -12.53
CA ALA A 211 10.12 -1.32 -11.47
C ALA A 211 9.35 -2.49 -12.06
N SER A 212 9.88 -3.70 -11.93
CA SER A 212 9.16 -4.90 -12.34
C SER A 212 8.02 -5.22 -11.38
N SER A 213 6.96 -5.80 -11.91
CA SER A 213 5.78 -6.23 -11.14
C SER A 213 5.12 -5.13 -10.29
N ALA A 214 5.28 -3.85 -10.63
CA ALA A 214 4.70 -2.75 -9.86
C ALA A 214 3.17 -2.81 -9.88
N TRP A 215 2.58 -3.31 -8.79
CA TRP A 215 1.13 -3.42 -8.63
C TRP A 215 0.51 -2.10 -8.19
N SER A 216 1.08 -1.49 -7.15
CA SER A 216 0.65 -0.20 -6.66
C SER A 216 1.81 0.78 -6.59
N VAL A 217 1.51 2.05 -6.83
CA VAL A 217 2.46 3.15 -6.79
C VAL A 217 1.79 4.40 -6.23
N VAL A 218 2.42 5.01 -5.23
CA VAL A 218 1.90 6.18 -4.52
C VAL A 218 2.99 7.23 -4.39
N ARG A 219 2.71 8.48 -4.83
CA ARG A 219 3.56 9.62 -4.50
C ARG A 219 3.27 10.06 -3.07
N LEU A 220 4.27 9.99 -2.21
CA LEU A 220 4.15 10.38 -0.80
C LEU A 220 4.21 11.91 -0.63
N LEU A 221 3.72 12.42 0.51
CA LEU A 221 3.77 13.86 0.84
C LEU A 221 5.20 14.40 0.93
N ASN A 222 6.20 13.56 1.24
CA ASN A 222 7.61 13.95 1.27
C ASN A 222 8.24 14.02 -0.14
N GLY A 223 7.49 13.76 -1.20
CA GLY A 223 7.94 13.74 -2.59
C GLY A 223 8.52 12.41 -3.08
N ASN A 224 8.77 11.44 -2.20
CA ASN A 224 9.22 10.12 -2.59
C ASN A 224 8.07 9.29 -3.18
N THR A 225 8.40 8.18 -3.82
CA THR A 225 7.42 7.25 -4.39
C THR A 225 7.48 5.91 -3.68
N LEU A 226 6.35 5.47 -3.13
CA LEU A 226 6.17 4.13 -2.56
C LEU A 226 5.67 3.20 -3.67
N ILE A 227 6.36 2.09 -3.88
CA ILE A 227 6.08 1.10 -4.92
C ILE A 227 5.92 -0.26 -4.26
N SER A 228 4.85 -0.96 -4.57
CA SER A 228 4.62 -2.34 -4.14
C SER A 228 4.73 -3.28 -5.34
N GLY A 229 5.64 -4.26 -5.23
CA GLY A 229 5.95 -5.19 -6.30
C GLY A 229 5.31 -6.54 -6.05
N ASP A 230 4.29 -6.86 -6.82
CA ASP A 230 3.45 -8.05 -6.73
C ASP A 230 4.25 -9.37 -6.56
N SER A 231 4.51 -10.07 -7.63
CA SER A 231 5.09 -11.41 -7.63
C SER A 231 6.57 -11.46 -7.18
N GLU A 232 7.25 -10.33 -7.12
CA GLU A 232 8.63 -10.24 -6.61
C GLU A 232 8.69 -10.03 -5.10
N GLY A 233 7.55 -9.73 -4.46
CA GLY A 233 7.44 -9.63 -3.01
C GLY A 233 8.30 -8.52 -2.40
N TYR A 234 8.28 -7.31 -2.96
CA TYR A 234 8.98 -6.14 -2.40
C TYR A 234 8.04 -4.96 -2.17
N THR A 235 8.39 -4.12 -1.21
CA THR A 235 7.84 -2.77 -1.07
C THR A 235 9.01 -1.80 -0.96
N ARG A 236 9.04 -0.77 -1.82
CA ARG A 236 10.20 0.12 -1.96
C ARG A 236 9.76 1.58 -1.98
N GLU A 237 10.53 2.43 -1.30
CA GLU A 237 10.44 3.88 -1.40
C GLU A 237 11.64 4.42 -2.17
N VAL A 238 11.39 5.19 -3.22
CA VAL A 238 12.42 5.83 -4.03
C VAL A 238 12.23 7.34 -4.03
N ASN A 239 13.33 8.09 -4.05
CA ASN A 239 13.29 9.54 -4.17
C ASN A 239 13.13 9.99 -5.64
N LEU A 240 13.00 11.28 -5.88
CA LEU A 240 12.83 11.84 -7.24
C LEU A 240 14.02 11.58 -8.16
N LYS A 241 15.22 11.28 -7.61
CA LYS A 241 16.40 10.91 -8.41
C LYS A 241 16.43 9.42 -8.76
N GLY A 242 15.46 8.63 -8.28
CA GLY A 242 15.43 7.19 -8.48
C GLY A 242 16.33 6.41 -7.50
N GLU A 243 16.79 7.02 -6.40
CA GLU A 243 17.55 6.33 -5.38
C GLU A 243 16.59 5.66 -4.39
N THR A 244 16.84 4.37 -4.09
CA THR A 244 16.08 3.66 -3.07
C THR A 244 16.46 4.18 -1.69
N VAL A 245 15.50 4.75 -0.97
CA VAL A 245 15.69 5.30 0.38
C VAL A 245 15.17 4.37 1.47
N TRP A 246 14.27 3.45 1.13
CA TRP A 246 13.78 2.40 1.99
C TRP A 246 13.28 1.23 1.14
N GLU A 247 13.45 0.01 1.63
CA GLU A 247 12.95 -1.19 0.96
C GLU A 247 12.64 -2.27 2.01
N PHE A 248 11.56 -3.00 1.81
CA PHE A 248 11.18 -4.17 2.60
C PHE A 248 10.98 -5.36 1.67
N THR A 249 11.67 -6.45 1.99
CA THR A 249 11.71 -7.67 1.17
C THR A 249 11.65 -8.91 2.06
N GLN A 250 11.63 -10.09 1.45
CA GLN A 250 11.69 -11.37 2.18
C GLN A 250 12.89 -11.48 3.14
N ARG A 251 13.97 -10.72 2.92
CA ARG A 251 15.16 -10.74 3.80
C ARG A 251 14.94 -10.05 5.14
N ASP A 252 13.94 -9.19 5.20
CA ASP A 252 13.65 -8.34 6.36
C ASP A 252 12.61 -8.97 7.31
N THR A 253 12.04 -10.15 6.96
CA THR A 253 10.94 -10.74 7.72
C THR A 253 10.89 -12.27 7.62
N SER A 254 10.36 -12.91 8.66
CA SER A 254 10.00 -14.33 8.65
C SER A 254 8.60 -14.58 8.04
N ILE A 255 7.79 -13.54 7.81
CA ILE A 255 6.53 -13.67 7.08
C ILE A 255 6.86 -14.09 5.65
N LYS A 256 6.26 -15.17 5.17
CA LYS A 256 6.39 -15.54 3.77
C LYS A 256 5.66 -14.52 2.91
N LEU A 257 6.42 -13.74 2.13
CA LEU A 257 5.87 -12.82 1.15
C LEU A 257 5.48 -13.60 -0.11
N HIS A 258 4.22 -13.46 -0.52
CA HIS A 258 3.70 -14.07 -1.74
C HIS A 258 3.61 -13.00 -2.84
N ASN A 259 2.59 -12.15 -2.76
CA ASN A 259 2.41 -11.04 -3.69
C ASN A 259 2.08 -9.78 -2.89
N THR A 260 3.05 -8.85 -2.79
CA THR A 260 2.86 -7.58 -2.09
C THR A 260 2.13 -6.59 -3.01
N GLN A 261 0.79 -6.69 -3.08
CA GLN A 261 0.00 -5.96 -4.08
C GLN A 261 -0.18 -4.49 -3.76
N THR A 262 -0.57 -4.14 -2.53
CA THR A 262 -0.72 -2.73 -2.16
C THR A 262 0.10 -2.36 -0.93
N ALA A 263 0.54 -1.11 -0.90
CA ALA A 263 1.21 -0.53 0.24
C ALA A 263 0.70 0.88 0.53
N SER A 264 0.51 1.18 1.81
CA SER A 264 0.01 2.48 2.27
C SER A 264 0.92 3.03 3.35
N ARG A 265 1.32 4.30 3.22
CA ARG A 265 2.07 5.00 4.27
C ARG A 265 1.08 5.60 5.29
N LEU A 266 1.25 5.24 6.55
CA LEU A 266 0.46 5.77 7.66
C LEU A 266 1.04 7.09 8.19
N ALA A 267 0.20 7.86 8.90
CA ALA A 267 0.61 9.13 9.49
C ALA A 267 1.74 9.02 10.53
N ASN A 268 1.89 7.86 11.17
CA ASN A 268 2.99 7.56 12.10
C ASN A 268 4.31 7.18 11.41
N GLY A 269 4.35 7.17 10.07
CA GLY A 269 5.50 6.77 9.27
C GLY A 269 5.58 5.27 8.96
N ASN A 270 4.76 4.44 9.57
CA ASN A 270 4.70 3.01 9.27
C ASN A 270 4.10 2.76 7.88
N THR A 271 4.34 1.59 7.34
CA THR A 271 3.78 1.14 6.05
C THR A 271 2.93 -0.10 6.28
N VAL A 272 1.68 -0.08 5.82
CA VAL A 272 0.84 -1.28 5.72
C VAL A 272 1.04 -1.89 4.35
N ILE A 273 1.26 -3.20 4.31
CA ILE A 273 1.51 -3.96 3.09
C ILE A 273 0.52 -5.11 3.04
N THR A 274 -0.18 -5.29 1.93
CA THR A 274 -0.99 -6.48 1.68
C THR A 274 -0.12 -7.59 1.10
N ASN A 275 -0.48 -8.84 1.39
CA ASN A 275 0.24 -10.02 0.95
C ASN A 275 -0.77 -11.03 0.36
N TRP A 276 -1.12 -10.82 -0.90
CA TRP A 276 -2.11 -11.62 -1.59
C TRP A 276 -1.62 -13.05 -1.85
N VAL A 277 -2.47 -14.04 -1.59
CA VAL A 277 -2.08 -15.47 -1.59
C VAL A 277 -2.88 -16.32 -2.58
N ALA A 278 -3.89 -15.76 -3.23
CA ALA A 278 -4.78 -16.57 -4.06
C ALA A 278 -4.15 -17.12 -5.34
N GLY A 279 -2.91 -16.75 -5.66
CA GLY A 279 -2.08 -17.44 -6.65
C GLY A 279 -1.60 -18.84 -6.23
N ILE A 280 -1.66 -19.19 -4.94
CA ILE A 280 -1.30 -20.50 -4.42
C ILE A 280 -2.45 -21.48 -4.71
N LYS A 281 -2.18 -22.53 -5.48
CA LYS A 281 -3.22 -23.50 -5.91
C LYS A 281 -3.84 -24.29 -4.76
N ASN A 282 -3.02 -24.63 -3.74
CA ASN A 282 -3.49 -25.34 -2.55
C ASN A 282 -4.04 -24.34 -1.54
N THR A 283 -5.34 -24.18 -1.46
CA THR A 283 -6.00 -23.22 -0.58
C THR A 283 -5.83 -23.53 0.92
N GLU A 284 -5.43 -24.74 1.30
CA GLU A 284 -5.10 -25.05 2.69
C GLU A 284 -3.82 -24.31 3.15
N GLU A 285 -2.91 -24.01 2.23
CA GLU A 285 -1.71 -23.23 2.54
C GLU A 285 -2.03 -21.76 2.85
N TRP A 286 -3.18 -21.26 2.38
CA TRP A 286 -3.60 -19.89 2.69
C TRP A 286 -3.79 -19.68 4.19
N LYS A 287 -4.31 -20.69 4.89
CA LYS A 287 -4.64 -20.62 6.33
C LYS A 287 -3.46 -20.31 7.24
N THR A 288 -2.24 -20.54 6.77
CA THR A 288 -1.00 -20.22 7.49
C THR A 288 -0.36 -18.91 7.06
N SER A 289 -0.96 -18.21 6.11
CA SER A 289 -0.41 -17.00 5.52
C SER A 289 -0.87 -15.75 6.27
N VAL A 290 -0.01 -14.74 6.27
CA VAL A 290 -0.34 -13.38 6.71
C VAL A 290 -0.94 -12.63 5.51
N GLN A 291 -2.14 -12.08 5.67
CA GLN A 291 -2.90 -11.37 4.62
C GLN A 291 -2.46 -9.91 4.45
N ALA A 292 -2.12 -9.26 5.55
CA ALA A 292 -1.59 -7.91 5.59
C ALA A 292 -0.74 -7.71 6.84
N PHE A 293 0.19 -6.76 6.82
CA PHE A 293 1.03 -6.47 7.98
C PHE A 293 1.48 -5.00 7.98
N GLU A 294 1.80 -4.46 9.15
CA GLU A 294 2.32 -3.12 9.35
C GLU A 294 3.80 -3.18 9.72
N VAL A 295 4.61 -2.37 9.03
CA VAL A 295 6.07 -2.30 9.17
C VAL A 295 6.49 -0.90 9.55
N THR A 296 7.35 -0.78 10.54
CA THR A 296 7.98 0.50 10.95
C THR A 296 9.05 0.95 9.94
N PRO A 297 9.49 2.23 9.97
CA PRO A 297 10.59 2.69 9.13
C PRO A 297 11.90 1.91 9.34
N ASP A 298 12.14 1.38 10.54
CA ASP A 298 13.29 0.52 10.88
C ASP A 298 13.02 -0.98 10.59
N LYS A 299 12.00 -1.26 9.77
CA LYS A 299 11.66 -2.58 9.22
C LYS A 299 11.18 -3.62 10.23
N ARG A 300 10.69 -3.21 11.39
CA ARG A 300 10.05 -4.13 12.34
C ARG A 300 8.59 -4.33 12.00
N VAL A 301 8.14 -5.56 11.93
CA VAL A 301 6.71 -5.88 11.84
C VAL A 301 6.09 -5.63 13.21
N VAL A 302 5.08 -4.77 13.28
CA VAL A 302 4.40 -4.38 14.53
C VAL A 302 2.94 -4.81 14.59
N TRP A 303 2.37 -5.21 13.48
CA TRP A 303 1.00 -5.74 13.39
C TRP A 303 0.89 -6.72 12.22
N THR A 304 0.01 -7.71 12.36
CA THR A 304 -0.30 -8.68 11.29
C THR A 304 -1.78 -9.02 11.27
N LEU A 305 -2.31 -9.25 10.06
CA LEU A 305 -3.63 -9.84 9.82
C LEU A 305 -3.42 -11.26 9.29
N SER A 306 -3.92 -12.25 10.04
CA SER A 306 -4.00 -13.65 9.63
C SER A 306 -5.34 -14.21 10.09
N SER A 307 -6.39 -13.96 9.33
CA SER A 307 -7.78 -14.19 9.70
C SER A 307 -8.49 -15.08 8.67
N TRP A 308 -8.35 -16.41 8.86
CA TRP A 308 -8.76 -17.44 7.91
C TRP A 308 -9.88 -18.38 8.42
N ASP A 309 -10.50 -18.06 9.57
CA ASP A 309 -11.57 -18.88 10.14
C ASP A 309 -12.70 -17.99 10.71
N LYS A 310 -12.48 -17.36 11.84
CA LYS A 310 -13.53 -16.59 12.56
C LYS A 310 -13.01 -15.19 12.94
N PRO A 311 -13.23 -14.19 12.05
CA PRO A 311 -13.82 -14.29 10.71
C PRO A 311 -12.83 -14.81 9.66
N ASP A 312 -13.32 -15.49 8.62
CA ASP A 312 -12.55 -15.71 7.40
C ASP A 312 -12.73 -14.48 6.50
N LEU A 313 -11.64 -13.75 6.27
CA LEU A 313 -11.63 -12.49 5.50
C LEU A 313 -11.14 -12.69 4.06
N GLY A 314 -10.83 -13.93 3.68
CA GLY A 314 -10.32 -14.23 2.34
C GLY A 314 -8.94 -13.65 2.04
N PRO A 315 -8.48 -13.71 0.77
CA PRO A 315 -7.28 -13.03 0.32
C PRO A 315 -7.39 -11.51 0.53
N CYS A 316 -6.25 -10.82 0.65
CA CYS A 316 -6.22 -9.39 0.86
C CYS A 316 -5.36 -8.70 -0.23
N THR A 317 -6.01 -7.93 -1.10
CA THR A 317 -5.40 -7.09 -2.13
C THR A 317 -5.40 -5.63 -1.73
N SER A 318 -6.52 -5.13 -1.21
CA SER A 318 -6.69 -3.74 -0.80
C SER A 318 -7.11 -3.67 0.67
N PHE A 319 -6.48 -2.76 1.40
CA PHE A 319 -6.62 -2.63 2.85
C PHE A 319 -6.56 -1.16 3.28
N GLN A 320 -7.38 -0.77 4.25
CA GLN A 320 -7.35 0.56 4.86
C GLN A 320 -7.70 0.47 6.35
N PHE A 321 -6.84 1.00 7.24
CA PHE A 321 -7.28 1.35 8.57
C PHE A 321 -8.25 2.54 8.51
N ILE A 322 -9.32 2.48 9.29
CA ILE A 322 -10.38 3.50 9.25
C ILE A 322 -10.39 4.43 10.46
N ASP A 323 -9.42 4.33 11.33
CA ASP A 323 -9.21 5.23 12.47
C ASP A 323 -8.68 6.62 12.06
N THR A 324 -8.26 6.79 10.80
CA THR A 324 -7.80 8.07 10.22
C THR A 324 -8.55 8.44 8.95
N ILE A 325 -9.80 7.98 8.82
CA ILE A 325 -10.60 8.08 7.61
C ILE A 325 -10.94 9.53 7.19
N ASP A 326 -10.94 10.45 8.14
CA ASP A 326 -11.20 11.88 7.95
C ASP A 326 -10.28 12.56 6.92
N LYS A 327 -9.16 11.90 6.55
CA LYS A 327 -8.19 12.41 5.56
C LYS A 327 -8.20 11.63 4.24
N SER A 328 -9.13 10.73 4.04
CA SER A 328 -9.12 9.79 2.91
C SER A 328 -9.76 10.31 1.61
N GLU A 329 -10.36 11.49 1.60
CA GLU A 329 -11.05 12.03 0.41
C GLU A 329 -10.18 12.89 -0.49
N GLY A 330 -9.00 13.32 -0.05
CA GLY A 330 -8.16 14.26 -0.80
C GLY A 330 -7.17 13.57 -1.73
N PRO A 331 -6.58 14.33 -2.68
CA PRO A 331 -5.47 13.83 -3.50
C PRO A 331 -4.20 13.52 -2.68
N ASP A 332 -4.15 14.00 -1.44
CA ASP A 332 -3.03 13.75 -0.51
C ASP A 332 -3.16 12.43 0.24
N PHE A 333 -4.16 11.64 -0.04
CA PHE A 333 -4.36 10.33 0.54
C PHE A 333 -3.30 9.34 0.04
N GLN A 334 -2.43 8.85 0.95
CA GLN A 334 -1.23 8.07 0.62
C GLN A 334 -1.47 6.56 0.64
N ARG A 335 -2.37 6.11 -0.19
CA ARG A 335 -2.80 4.71 -0.26
C ARG A 335 -2.82 4.20 -1.70
#